data_d0cb85db59a8b6cfd78c1f2b77c1ab5e
#
_entry.id   d0cb85db59a8b6cfd78c1f2b77c1ab5e
#
_cell.length_a   1.000
_cell.length_b   1.000
_cell.length_c   1.000
_cell.angle_alpha   90.00
_cell.angle_beta   90.00
_cell.angle_gamma   90.00
#
_symmetry.space_group_name_H-M   'P 1'
#
loop_
_entity.id
_entity.type
_entity.pdbx_description
1 polymer ?
#
loop_
_entity_poly.entity_id
_entity_poly.type
_entity_poly.pdbx_seq_one_letter_code
_entity_poly.pdbx_strand_id
1 'polypeptide(L)'
;VSDACDLMFDFGQVNAGWLEFDCDTPDVAFEASISEFNEPAVFNAGSEHPVKTAVPARYGNSFRLELNRELYEGVRFGWIHVRSLRKPAVIRNVRLICQTKPVNYEGWFDCNDPQLTRIWYTGAYTVRLNLLKDYFGAILMERSDRHSWTGDAYTAQAAALAAFGNFPFIRKNLLYTSTQDNGIASYSLYWVLSLLDYYNYTGDAETLALLTENACRKLDAAYDHYDTLPRLWFYGWDERLGAGFEAPDFREPQTAYRMLAIGTWRQFAAAMRQAGNRELAGKYERYADEKTEALRRNPRWYEGLGLFAATDAANAGFATPAEREALLARNFSDRLQRVSYSPFNQYFVLQALASLGAYDRALHTVDDCWGGQLRYGATTFFEVFRPSWNDCKLSDNDAPVNNQCGYTSLTHPWSAGVTKWLSEEVLGIKPQLPGFVRFAVKPRLAGSLTRVEGGVPTPRGIARASLDMTARRGSLTVPEGSEAEFCIPADGLRIGTIYLDGKPCAADRTNDGYYRISGIGAGRHAIRFDAEGEFRPLQTQEEIAYRIPAEKFSEDAATQGDWQDKYGSQGYVLFSYDTAGAHRVKQPDRIRSIVYANYDRMGHVHYADAAGDPRALRSDRR
;
A
#
# COMPACT_ATOMS: atom_id res chain seq x y z
N VAL A 1 22.26 -17.88 -31.48
CA VAL A 1 21.22 -17.46 -32.45
C VAL A 1 21.79 -17.43 -33.84
N SER A 2 21.05 -17.91 -34.84
CA SER A 2 21.44 -17.96 -36.25
C SER A 2 20.71 -16.93 -37.11
N ASP A 3 19.60 -16.42 -36.60
CA ASP A 3 18.70 -15.52 -37.29
C ASP A 3 18.21 -14.39 -36.39
N ALA A 4 17.57 -13.38 -36.98
CA ALA A 4 16.89 -12.34 -36.24
C ALA A 4 15.81 -12.99 -35.37
N CYS A 5 15.75 -12.61 -34.08
CA CYS A 5 14.84 -13.18 -33.11
C CYS A 5 14.71 -12.28 -31.89
N ASP A 6 13.69 -12.51 -31.08
CA ASP A 6 13.51 -11.92 -29.76
C ASP A 6 13.77 -12.98 -28.69
N LEU A 7 14.62 -12.65 -27.73
CA LEU A 7 14.91 -13.48 -26.56
C LEU A 7 14.37 -12.82 -25.31
N MET A 8 13.48 -13.49 -24.59
CA MET A 8 12.93 -13.03 -23.32
C MET A 8 13.62 -13.75 -22.16
N PHE A 9 13.89 -13.00 -21.10
CA PHE A 9 14.46 -13.49 -19.85
C PHE A 9 13.57 -13.06 -18.69
N ASP A 10 13.06 -14.00 -17.92
CA ASP A 10 12.41 -13.76 -16.63
C ASP A 10 13.44 -13.96 -15.51
N PHE A 11 13.76 -12.88 -14.77
CA PHE A 11 14.68 -12.93 -13.63
C PHE A 11 14.00 -13.35 -12.32
N GLY A 12 12.73 -13.74 -12.38
CA GLY A 12 11.98 -14.34 -11.29
C GLY A 12 11.36 -13.35 -10.30
N GLN A 13 11.94 -12.15 -10.16
CA GLN A 13 11.42 -11.09 -9.30
C GLN A 13 11.79 -9.71 -9.82
N VAL A 14 11.04 -8.69 -9.43
CA VAL A 14 11.40 -7.30 -9.76
C VAL A 14 12.65 -6.89 -8.99
N ASN A 15 13.57 -6.24 -9.68
CA ASN A 15 14.78 -5.63 -9.14
C ASN A 15 14.90 -4.18 -9.64
N ALA A 16 15.70 -3.37 -8.94
CA ALA A 16 16.10 -2.05 -9.43
C ALA A 16 17.47 -2.19 -10.11
N GLY A 17 17.55 -1.96 -11.42
CA GLY A 17 18.81 -2.17 -12.13
C GLY A 17 18.70 -1.95 -13.64
N TRP A 18 19.71 -2.45 -14.36
CA TRP A 18 19.74 -2.43 -15.82
C TRP A 18 20.16 -3.78 -16.39
N LEU A 19 19.77 -4.04 -17.63
CA LEU A 19 20.09 -5.26 -18.37
C LEU A 19 21.48 -5.15 -19.01
N GLU A 20 22.31 -6.18 -18.81
CA GLU A 20 23.58 -6.36 -19.51
C GLU A 20 23.69 -7.77 -20.10
N PHE A 21 24.38 -7.88 -21.21
CA PHE A 21 24.77 -9.16 -21.83
C PHE A 21 26.05 -9.03 -22.64
N ASP A 22 26.70 -10.15 -22.95
CA ASP A 22 27.93 -10.19 -23.71
C ASP A 22 27.71 -10.86 -25.06
N CYS A 23 28.37 -10.34 -26.12
CA CYS A 23 28.41 -10.96 -27.43
C CYS A 23 29.75 -10.65 -28.13
N ASP A 24 30.49 -11.68 -28.51
CA ASP A 24 31.79 -11.56 -29.19
C ASP A 24 31.65 -11.47 -30.71
N THR A 25 30.45 -11.72 -31.25
CA THR A 25 30.23 -11.73 -32.69
C THR A 25 30.17 -10.29 -33.22
N PRO A 26 31.01 -9.94 -34.22
CA PRO A 26 30.90 -8.61 -34.83
C PRO A 26 29.67 -8.50 -35.72
N ASP A 27 29.27 -7.26 -36.01
CA ASP A 27 28.21 -6.92 -36.96
C ASP A 27 26.82 -7.51 -36.59
N VAL A 28 26.52 -7.62 -35.28
CA VAL A 28 25.19 -7.94 -34.78
C VAL A 28 24.52 -6.65 -34.34
N ALA A 29 23.32 -6.39 -34.84
CA ALA A 29 22.50 -5.28 -34.41
C ALA A 29 21.54 -5.75 -33.32
N PHE A 30 21.65 -5.12 -32.15
CA PHE A 30 20.79 -5.37 -31.00
C PHE A 30 19.91 -4.17 -30.70
N GLU A 31 18.69 -4.46 -30.29
CA GLU A 31 17.88 -3.61 -29.45
C GLU A 31 17.56 -4.39 -28.17
N ALA A 32 17.21 -3.69 -27.10
CA ALA A 32 16.81 -4.29 -25.84
C ALA A 32 15.65 -3.55 -25.22
N SER A 33 14.87 -4.24 -24.40
CA SER A 33 13.80 -3.66 -23.58
C SER A 33 13.72 -4.35 -22.23
N ILE A 34 13.10 -3.70 -21.28
CA ILE A 34 12.88 -4.21 -19.93
C ILE A 34 11.50 -3.86 -19.44
N SER A 35 11.00 -4.59 -18.46
CA SER A 35 9.71 -4.31 -17.82
C SER A 35 9.58 -4.95 -16.44
N GLU A 36 8.69 -4.41 -15.62
CA GLU A 36 8.22 -5.05 -14.37
C GLU A 36 7.26 -6.21 -14.65
N PHE A 37 6.63 -6.26 -15.81
CA PHE A 37 5.62 -7.22 -16.23
C PHE A 37 5.95 -7.86 -17.58
N ASN A 38 5.27 -8.94 -17.92
CA ASN A 38 5.58 -9.79 -19.07
C ASN A 38 5.15 -9.17 -20.41
N GLU A 39 5.53 -7.94 -20.64
CA GLU A 39 5.35 -7.26 -21.94
C GLU A 39 6.56 -6.38 -22.21
N PRO A 40 7.19 -6.50 -23.40
CA PRO A 40 8.29 -5.63 -23.74
C PRO A 40 7.76 -4.23 -23.97
N ALA A 41 8.38 -3.29 -23.34
CA ALA A 41 8.08 -1.91 -23.48
C ALA A 41 7.07 -1.34 -22.56
N VAL A 42 7.59 -0.52 -21.82
CA VAL A 42 6.83 0.32 -20.94
C VAL A 42 6.17 1.42 -21.72
N PHE A 43 4.86 1.41 -21.70
CA PHE A 43 4.13 2.62 -22.00
C PHE A 43 4.31 3.55 -20.80
N ASN A 44 4.82 4.72 -21.05
CA ASN A 44 4.93 5.77 -20.07
C ASN A 44 4.04 6.94 -20.44
N ALA A 45 2.88 7.03 -19.81
CA ALA A 45 1.93 8.13 -20.08
C ALA A 45 2.45 9.50 -19.62
N GLY A 46 3.44 9.53 -18.73
CA GLY A 46 4.10 10.75 -18.31
C GLY A 46 5.33 11.09 -19.16
N SER A 47 5.77 10.19 -20.03
CA SER A 47 6.88 10.40 -20.94
C SER A 47 6.36 10.88 -22.30
N GLU A 48 7.01 11.91 -22.84
CA GLU A 48 6.76 12.35 -24.21
C GLU A 48 7.17 11.29 -25.26
N HIS A 49 8.02 10.33 -24.83
CA HIS A 49 8.56 9.30 -25.69
C HIS A 49 8.53 7.94 -25.02
N PRO A 50 7.44 7.18 -25.11
CA PRO A 50 7.39 5.81 -24.61
C PRO A 50 8.41 4.97 -25.36
N VAL A 51 9.51 4.62 -24.69
CA VAL A 51 10.58 3.81 -25.29
C VAL A 51 10.19 2.35 -25.19
N LYS A 52 9.83 1.76 -26.33
CA LYS A 52 9.57 0.32 -26.39
C LYS A 52 10.86 -0.50 -26.47
N THR A 53 11.83 -0.02 -27.22
CA THR A 53 13.14 -0.63 -27.38
C THR A 53 14.20 0.45 -27.49
N ALA A 54 15.41 0.15 -27.06
CA ALA A 54 16.57 1.02 -27.27
C ALA A 54 17.78 0.22 -27.73
N VAL A 55 18.66 0.86 -28.47
CA VAL A 55 19.94 0.28 -28.85
C VAL A 55 20.84 0.28 -27.61
N PRO A 56 21.31 -0.88 -27.11
CA PRO A 56 22.18 -0.92 -25.93
C PRO A 56 23.53 -0.29 -26.22
N ALA A 57 24.07 0.44 -25.26
CA ALA A 57 25.45 0.94 -25.33
C ALA A 57 26.44 -0.22 -25.32
N ARG A 58 27.52 -0.11 -26.14
CA ARG A 58 28.54 -1.16 -26.29
C ARG A 58 29.84 -0.78 -25.56
N TYR A 59 30.30 -1.71 -24.71
CA TYR A 59 31.55 -1.61 -23.96
C TYR A 59 32.39 -2.84 -24.23
N GLY A 60 33.22 -2.79 -25.30
CA GLY A 60 33.96 -3.97 -25.79
C GLY A 60 33.00 -5.04 -26.33
N ASN A 61 32.92 -6.17 -25.65
CA ASN A 61 32.00 -7.26 -25.98
C ASN A 61 30.71 -7.24 -25.12
N SER A 62 30.59 -6.34 -24.15
CA SER A 62 29.42 -6.18 -23.30
C SER A 62 28.47 -5.13 -23.85
N PHE A 63 27.20 -5.38 -23.74
CA PHE A 63 26.11 -4.51 -24.14
C PHE A 63 25.27 -4.15 -22.90
N ARG A 64 25.02 -2.87 -22.69
CA ARG A 64 24.24 -2.35 -21.55
C ARG A 64 23.05 -1.55 -22.05
N LEU A 65 21.87 -1.83 -21.54
CA LEU A 65 20.69 -1.01 -21.80
C LEU A 65 20.71 0.25 -20.94
N GLU A 66 20.94 1.40 -21.57
CA GLU A 66 20.99 2.72 -20.92
C GLU A 66 19.77 3.54 -21.35
N LEU A 67 18.64 3.37 -20.63
CA LEU A 67 17.38 4.07 -20.94
C LEU A 67 17.34 5.49 -20.39
N ASN A 68 18.01 5.72 -19.26
CA ASN A 68 18.01 6.99 -18.57
C ASN A 68 19.35 7.25 -17.86
N ARG A 69 19.46 8.43 -17.30
CA ARG A 69 20.69 8.90 -16.65
C ARG A 69 21.02 8.15 -15.36
N GLU A 70 20.00 7.70 -14.64
CA GLU A 70 20.13 6.96 -13.38
C GLU A 70 20.53 5.50 -13.60
N LEU A 71 20.38 4.97 -14.82
CA LEU A 71 20.68 3.60 -15.24
C LEU A 71 19.90 2.51 -14.52
N TYR A 72 18.94 2.79 -13.68
CA TYR A 72 18.11 1.77 -13.04
C TYR A 72 16.64 1.94 -13.37
N GLU A 73 15.96 0.82 -13.45
CA GLU A 73 14.53 0.66 -13.69
C GLU A 73 14.00 -0.44 -12.80
N GLY A 74 12.66 -0.56 -12.69
CA GLY A 74 12.02 -1.75 -12.19
C GLY A 74 12.07 -2.85 -13.26
N VAL A 75 12.78 -3.93 -12.99
CA VAL A 75 13.01 -4.98 -13.97
C VAL A 75 12.76 -6.35 -13.38
N ARG A 76 11.79 -7.08 -13.93
CA ARG A 76 11.68 -8.52 -13.81
C ARG A 76 11.96 -9.20 -15.13
N PHE A 77 11.52 -8.60 -16.23
CA PHE A 77 11.68 -9.13 -17.59
C PHE A 77 12.64 -8.29 -18.39
N GLY A 78 13.49 -8.95 -19.16
CA GLY A 78 14.39 -8.33 -20.11
C GLY A 78 14.28 -9.00 -21.47
N TRP A 79 14.35 -8.22 -22.52
CA TRP A 79 14.35 -8.72 -23.91
C TRP A 79 15.60 -8.26 -24.63
N ILE A 80 16.19 -9.18 -25.40
CA ILE A 80 17.26 -8.91 -26.36
C ILE A 80 16.67 -9.17 -27.73
N HIS A 81 16.56 -8.13 -28.53
CA HIS A 81 16.04 -8.14 -29.88
C HIS A 81 17.21 -8.19 -30.85
N VAL A 82 17.46 -9.34 -31.46
CA VAL A 82 18.49 -9.51 -32.51
C VAL A 82 17.87 -9.05 -33.83
N ARG A 83 18.19 -7.85 -34.29
CA ARG A 83 17.62 -7.24 -35.48
C ARG A 83 18.27 -7.68 -36.77
N SER A 84 19.59 -7.85 -36.75
CA SER A 84 20.33 -8.40 -37.88
C SER A 84 21.66 -9.02 -37.44
N LEU A 85 22.12 -10.02 -38.16
CA LEU A 85 23.42 -10.63 -37.96
C LEU A 85 23.91 -11.21 -39.31
N ARG A 86 25.23 -11.20 -39.52
CA ARG A 86 25.87 -11.76 -40.69
C ARG A 86 26.37 -13.18 -40.51
N LYS A 87 26.54 -13.59 -39.25
CA LYS A 87 27.02 -14.92 -38.82
C LYS A 87 26.28 -15.31 -37.54
N PRO A 88 26.14 -16.59 -37.24
CA PRO A 88 25.61 -17.04 -35.97
C PRO A 88 26.32 -16.35 -34.80
N ALA A 89 25.55 -15.85 -33.84
CA ALA A 89 26.02 -15.14 -32.67
C ALA A 89 25.79 -15.94 -31.40
N VAL A 90 26.70 -15.80 -30.45
CA VAL A 90 26.55 -16.37 -29.12
C VAL A 90 26.37 -15.24 -28.11
N ILE A 91 25.17 -15.17 -27.50
CA ILE A 91 24.89 -14.27 -26.42
C ILE A 91 25.18 -14.99 -25.10
N ARG A 92 25.93 -14.34 -24.22
CA ARG A 92 26.38 -14.91 -22.94
C ARG A 92 26.13 -13.94 -21.80
N ASN A 93 26.19 -14.49 -20.59
CA ASN A 93 26.19 -13.69 -19.34
C ASN A 93 25.07 -12.66 -19.29
N VAL A 94 23.86 -13.06 -19.71
CA VAL A 94 22.69 -12.18 -19.57
C VAL A 94 22.40 -11.99 -18.09
N ARG A 95 22.39 -10.73 -17.62
CA ARG A 95 22.33 -10.38 -16.21
C ARG A 95 21.63 -9.05 -15.96
N LEU A 96 21.07 -8.90 -14.77
CA LEU A 96 20.71 -7.60 -14.22
C LEU A 96 21.85 -7.10 -13.32
N ILE A 97 22.26 -5.87 -13.54
CA ILE A 97 23.14 -5.16 -12.61
C ILE A 97 22.24 -4.38 -11.67
N CYS A 98 22.06 -4.91 -10.45
CA CYS A 98 21.16 -4.31 -9.47
C CYS A 98 21.82 -3.11 -8.78
N GLN A 99 21.05 -2.02 -8.66
CA GLN A 99 21.45 -0.81 -7.96
C GLN A 99 20.46 -0.53 -6.85
N THR A 100 20.81 -0.92 -5.64
CA THR A 100 19.99 -0.70 -4.46
C THR A 100 20.81 -0.05 -3.35
N LYS A 101 20.16 0.82 -2.56
CA LYS A 101 20.80 1.38 -1.38
C LYS A 101 21.04 0.28 -0.34
N PRO A 102 22.25 0.16 0.22
CA PRO A 102 22.51 -0.82 1.26
C PRO A 102 21.64 -0.57 2.49
N VAL A 103 20.92 -1.59 2.91
CA VAL A 103 20.11 -1.58 4.13
C VAL A 103 19.98 -3.01 4.67
N ASN A 104 20.02 -3.17 5.99
CA ASN A 104 19.82 -4.45 6.66
C ASN A 104 18.37 -4.59 7.09
N TYR A 105 17.86 -5.83 7.08
CA TYR A 105 16.61 -6.18 7.73
C TYR A 105 16.91 -6.40 9.23
N GLU A 106 16.71 -5.36 10.05
CA GLU A 106 16.86 -5.46 11.50
C GLU A 106 15.56 -5.90 12.19
N GLY A 107 14.42 -5.51 11.58
CA GLY A 107 13.11 -6.05 11.93
C GLY A 107 12.81 -7.35 11.20
N TRP A 108 11.86 -8.11 11.75
CA TRP A 108 11.38 -9.35 11.15
C TRP A 108 10.01 -9.73 11.73
N PHE A 109 9.28 -10.56 11.01
CA PHE A 109 7.94 -11.03 11.39
C PHE A 109 7.74 -12.46 10.92
N ASP A 110 7.21 -13.31 11.78
CA ASP A 110 6.76 -14.66 11.46
C ASP A 110 5.50 -15.02 12.27
N CYS A 111 4.66 -15.88 11.71
CA CYS A 111 3.49 -16.41 12.38
C CYS A 111 3.14 -17.79 11.81
N ASN A 112 2.07 -18.41 12.32
CA ASN A 112 1.61 -19.69 11.78
C ASN A 112 0.87 -19.57 10.43
N ASP A 113 0.73 -18.37 9.88
CA ASP A 113 0.26 -18.12 8.51
C ASP A 113 1.43 -17.65 7.63
N PRO A 114 1.98 -18.54 6.76
CA PRO A 114 3.13 -18.19 5.94
C PRO A 114 2.84 -17.10 4.90
N GLN A 115 1.57 -16.89 4.53
CA GLN A 115 1.20 -15.82 3.61
C GLN A 115 1.37 -14.44 4.27
N LEU A 116 0.96 -14.29 5.53
CA LEU A 116 1.17 -13.04 6.26
C LEU A 116 2.67 -12.74 6.45
N THR A 117 3.46 -13.77 6.76
CA THR A 117 4.92 -13.65 6.78
C THR A 117 5.47 -13.16 5.44
N ARG A 118 5.04 -13.76 4.33
CA ARG A 118 5.44 -13.36 2.98
C ARG A 118 5.00 -11.93 2.65
N ILE A 119 3.79 -11.52 3.05
CA ILE A 119 3.28 -10.16 2.85
C ILE A 119 4.20 -9.15 3.54
N TRP A 120 4.60 -9.42 4.79
CA TRP A 120 5.49 -8.53 5.53
C TRP A 120 6.82 -8.30 4.79
N TYR A 121 7.47 -9.38 4.33
CA TYR A 121 8.75 -9.30 3.61
C TYR A 121 8.61 -8.69 2.22
N THR A 122 7.50 -8.93 1.53
CA THR A 122 7.24 -8.32 0.20
C THR A 122 7.11 -6.81 0.31
N GLY A 123 6.41 -6.30 1.35
CA GLY A 123 6.31 -4.86 1.60
C GLY A 123 7.67 -4.24 1.91
N ALA A 124 8.44 -4.86 2.80
CA ALA A 124 9.80 -4.42 3.10
C ALA A 124 10.71 -4.42 1.85
N TYR A 125 10.63 -5.47 1.03
CA TYR A 125 11.39 -5.56 -0.22
C TYR A 125 11.00 -4.48 -1.22
N THR A 126 9.71 -4.19 -1.38
CA THR A 126 9.21 -3.13 -2.24
C THR A 126 9.81 -1.77 -1.85
N VAL A 127 9.86 -1.47 -0.55
CA VAL A 127 10.48 -0.24 -0.04
C VAL A 127 11.99 -0.24 -0.25
N ARG A 128 12.66 -1.37 -0.01
CA ARG A 128 14.12 -1.49 -0.22
C ARG A 128 14.53 -1.10 -1.63
N LEU A 129 13.78 -1.50 -2.64
CA LEU A 129 14.07 -1.17 -4.04
C LEU A 129 13.91 0.34 -4.32
N ASN A 130 13.08 1.04 -3.54
CA ASN A 130 12.76 2.45 -3.71
C ASN A 130 13.49 3.39 -2.72
N LEU A 131 14.52 2.92 -2.03
CA LEU A 131 15.40 3.75 -1.23
C LEU A 131 16.37 4.50 -2.16
N LEU A 132 16.01 5.72 -2.56
CA LEU A 132 16.82 6.55 -3.44
C LEU A 132 17.92 7.29 -2.64
N LYS A 133 18.47 8.36 -3.19
CA LYS A 133 19.61 9.04 -2.59
C LYS A 133 19.33 9.54 -1.16
N ASP A 134 18.32 10.37 -1.00
CA ASP A 134 17.98 11.04 0.27
C ASP A 134 16.46 10.99 0.58
N TYR A 135 15.68 10.25 -0.20
CA TYR A 135 14.23 10.17 -0.08
C TYR A 135 13.68 8.82 -0.56
N PHE A 136 12.45 8.53 -0.16
CA PHE A 136 11.69 7.40 -0.72
C PHE A 136 11.19 7.76 -2.11
N GLY A 137 11.59 6.99 -3.12
CA GLY A 137 11.00 7.09 -4.45
C GLY A 137 9.58 6.51 -4.47
N ALA A 138 8.75 6.99 -5.39
CA ALA A 138 7.40 6.47 -5.56
C ALA A 138 7.36 5.23 -6.45
N ILE A 139 8.13 5.25 -7.55
CA ILE A 139 8.15 4.17 -8.54
C ILE A 139 9.57 3.91 -9.06
N LEU A 140 9.75 2.73 -9.66
CA LEU A 140 10.99 2.39 -10.37
C LEU A 140 10.86 2.47 -11.88
N MET A 141 9.67 2.26 -12.43
CA MET A 141 9.45 2.30 -13.87
C MET A 141 9.67 3.69 -14.46
N GLU A 142 10.01 3.77 -15.75
CA GLU A 142 10.17 5.02 -16.48
C GLU A 142 8.82 5.73 -16.64
N ARG A 143 8.58 6.65 -15.74
CA ARG A 143 7.42 7.53 -15.69
C ARG A 143 7.83 8.85 -15.04
N SER A 144 7.16 9.95 -15.33
CA SER A 144 7.56 11.30 -14.90
C SER A 144 7.57 11.54 -13.38
N ASP A 145 7.10 10.61 -12.56
CA ASP A 145 6.93 10.74 -11.11
C ASP A 145 7.95 9.95 -10.26
N ARG A 146 9.16 9.76 -10.76
CA ARG A 146 10.31 9.21 -10.01
C ARG A 146 10.89 10.13 -8.95
N HIS A 147 10.15 11.08 -8.47
CA HIS A 147 10.57 11.97 -7.40
C HIS A 147 9.91 11.57 -6.08
N SER A 148 10.12 12.37 -5.05
CA SER A 148 9.46 12.17 -3.77
C SER A 148 8.02 12.66 -3.80
N TRP A 149 7.11 11.80 -3.37
CA TRP A 149 5.73 12.13 -3.07
C TRP A 149 5.51 11.97 -1.56
N THR A 150 5.09 13.02 -0.87
CA THR A 150 5.07 13.02 0.61
C THR A 150 4.02 12.09 1.20
N GLY A 151 2.92 11.82 0.49
CA GLY A 151 1.95 10.82 0.89
C GLY A 151 2.47 9.39 0.70
N ASP A 152 3.05 9.09 -0.46
CA ASP A 152 3.68 7.79 -0.75
C ASP A 152 4.80 7.49 0.25
N ALA A 153 5.59 8.52 0.57
CA ALA A 153 6.68 8.42 1.54
C ALA A 153 6.20 8.07 2.95
N TYR A 154 4.97 8.43 3.34
CA TYR A 154 4.42 8.10 4.66
C TYR A 154 4.29 6.58 4.86
N THR A 155 3.66 5.89 3.93
CA THR A 155 3.47 4.44 4.02
C THR A 155 4.74 3.66 3.71
N ALA A 156 5.62 4.17 2.83
CA ALA A 156 6.96 3.64 2.62
C ALA A 156 7.82 3.75 3.89
N GLN A 157 7.80 4.90 4.55
CA GLN A 157 8.46 5.12 5.85
C GLN A 157 7.91 4.18 6.93
N ALA A 158 6.59 3.95 6.95
CA ALA A 158 5.98 3.02 7.90
C ALA A 158 6.64 1.64 7.82
N ALA A 159 6.78 1.08 6.61
CA ALA A 159 7.49 -0.20 6.42
C ALA A 159 8.97 -0.11 6.80
N ALA A 160 9.66 0.98 6.45
CA ALA A 160 11.08 1.17 6.77
C ALA A 160 11.33 1.23 8.28
N LEU A 161 10.46 1.87 9.05
CA LEU A 161 10.53 1.92 10.52
C LEU A 161 10.45 0.51 11.13
N ALA A 162 9.56 -0.34 10.62
CA ALA A 162 9.37 -1.68 11.13
C ALA A 162 10.45 -2.67 10.66
N ALA A 163 10.93 -2.53 9.41
CA ALA A 163 11.80 -3.52 8.79
C ALA A 163 13.30 -3.20 8.88
N PHE A 164 13.68 -1.94 8.78
CA PHE A 164 15.10 -1.58 8.62
C PHE A 164 15.70 -0.81 9.79
N GLY A 165 14.90 0.01 10.49
CA GLY A 165 15.43 0.90 11.51
C GLY A 165 16.45 1.90 10.98
N ASN A 166 16.42 2.20 9.69
CA ASN A 166 17.34 3.13 9.03
C ASN A 166 16.95 4.60 9.32
N PHE A 167 16.93 4.95 10.61
CA PHE A 167 16.48 6.25 11.10
C PHE A 167 17.21 7.45 10.46
N PRO A 168 18.53 7.40 10.20
CA PRO A 168 19.21 8.50 9.53
C PRO A 168 18.68 8.75 8.10
N PHE A 169 18.31 7.72 7.37
CA PHE A 169 17.70 7.88 6.04
C PHE A 169 16.30 8.47 6.12
N ILE A 170 15.50 8.00 7.07
CA ILE A 170 14.14 8.53 7.30
C ILE A 170 14.21 10.02 7.68
N ARG A 171 15.16 10.40 8.54
CA ARG A 171 15.42 11.81 8.87
C ARG A 171 15.77 12.64 7.64
N LYS A 172 16.63 12.12 6.76
CA LYS A 172 16.97 12.80 5.50
C LYS A 172 15.76 12.98 4.60
N ASN A 173 14.90 11.96 4.47
CA ASN A 173 13.67 12.07 3.71
C ASN A 173 12.75 13.18 4.27
N LEU A 174 12.57 13.24 5.59
CA LEU A 174 11.75 14.27 6.23
C LEU A 174 12.30 15.68 5.97
N LEU A 175 13.61 15.86 6.07
CA LEU A 175 14.27 17.15 5.77
C LEU A 175 14.10 17.51 4.29
N TYR A 176 14.37 16.57 3.39
CA TYR A 176 14.27 16.77 1.94
C TYR A 176 12.85 17.16 1.50
N THR A 177 11.84 16.55 2.12
CA THR A 177 10.43 16.74 1.75
C THR A 177 9.70 17.80 2.57
N SER A 178 10.38 18.46 3.52
CA SER A 178 9.75 19.34 4.51
C SER A 178 8.95 20.51 3.92
N THR A 179 9.36 21.01 2.77
CA THR A 179 8.70 22.13 2.07
C THR A 179 7.77 21.69 0.94
N GLN A 180 7.70 20.36 0.66
CA GLN A 180 6.90 19.83 -0.43
C GLN A 180 5.43 19.63 0.00
N ASP A 181 4.51 19.79 -0.94
CA ASP A 181 3.08 19.45 -0.82
C ASP A 181 2.58 18.64 -2.03
N ASN A 182 3.40 18.56 -3.08
CA ASN A 182 3.15 17.84 -4.34
C ASN A 182 1.85 18.26 -5.06
N GLY A 183 1.25 19.40 -4.71
CA GLY A 183 -0.05 19.83 -5.24
C GLY A 183 -1.23 19.00 -4.77
N ILE A 184 -1.07 18.19 -3.71
CA ILE A 184 -2.08 17.30 -3.14
C ILE A 184 -2.30 17.68 -1.68
N ALA A 185 -3.50 18.17 -1.35
CA ALA A 185 -3.78 18.74 -0.03
C ALA A 185 -3.52 17.75 1.13
N SER A 186 -3.95 16.49 0.99
CA SER A 186 -3.75 15.45 2.01
C SER A 186 -2.28 15.09 2.22
N TYR A 187 -1.42 15.26 1.21
CA TYR A 187 0.00 14.92 1.29
C TYR A 187 0.76 15.79 2.30
N SER A 188 0.35 17.05 2.46
CA SER A 188 0.87 17.91 3.53
C SER A 188 0.58 17.33 4.93
N LEU A 189 -0.62 16.79 5.14
CA LEU A 189 -1.01 16.14 6.40
C LEU A 189 -0.27 14.81 6.61
N TYR A 190 -0.13 13.99 5.58
CA TYR A 190 0.66 12.77 5.66
C TYR A 190 2.14 13.02 5.95
N TRP A 191 2.70 14.13 5.45
CA TRP A 191 4.04 14.52 5.83
C TRP A 191 4.15 14.83 7.34
N VAL A 192 3.16 15.51 7.92
CA VAL A 192 3.12 15.74 9.37
C VAL A 192 3.04 14.41 10.13
N LEU A 193 2.17 13.50 9.70
CA LEU A 193 2.07 12.16 10.30
C LEU A 193 3.39 11.37 10.17
N SER A 194 4.11 11.51 9.06
CA SER A 194 5.46 10.93 8.89
C SER A 194 6.45 11.46 9.94
N LEU A 195 6.42 12.75 10.20
CA LEU A 195 7.26 13.37 11.25
C LEU A 195 6.91 12.83 12.64
N LEU A 196 5.61 12.68 12.94
CA LEU A 196 5.15 12.16 14.22
C LEU A 196 5.49 10.67 14.41
N ASP A 197 5.34 9.85 13.36
CA ASP A 197 5.76 8.44 13.40
C ASP A 197 7.26 8.32 13.61
N TYR A 198 8.07 9.12 12.91
CA TYR A 198 9.51 9.16 13.13
C TYR A 198 9.85 9.53 14.58
N TYR A 199 9.23 10.59 15.13
CA TYR A 199 9.44 11.00 16.52
C TYR A 199 9.03 9.90 17.51
N ASN A 200 7.88 9.27 17.31
CA ASN A 200 7.42 8.18 18.17
C ASN A 200 8.40 6.99 18.17
N TYR A 201 8.96 6.65 17.01
CA TYR A 201 9.91 5.55 16.90
C TYR A 201 11.30 5.90 17.45
N THR A 202 11.75 7.12 17.22
CA THR A 202 13.14 7.50 17.53
C THR A 202 13.32 8.28 18.82
N GLY A 203 12.31 9.04 19.24
CA GLY A 203 12.46 10.01 20.33
C GLY A 203 13.32 11.24 19.94
N ASP A 204 13.60 11.45 18.64
CA ASP A 204 14.46 12.51 18.15
C ASP A 204 13.76 13.89 18.28
N ALA A 205 13.85 14.46 19.47
CA ALA A 205 13.28 15.76 19.80
C ALA A 205 13.96 16.92 19.02
N GLU A 206 15.22 16.77 18.62
CA GLU A 206 15.95 17.77 17.84
C GLU A 206 15.32 17.89 16.44
N THR A 207 15.11 16.78 15.75
CA THR A 207 14.47 16.78 14.42
C THR A 207 13.02 17.24 14.52
N LEU A 208 12.27 16.84 15.55
CA LEU A 208 10.91 17.33 15.77
C LEU A 208 10.91 18.86 15.92
N ALA A 209 11.77 19.42 16.77
CA ALA A 209 11.88 20.87 16.98
C ALA A 209 12.28 21.60 15.68
N LEU A 210 13.25 21.07 14.94
CA LEU A 210 13.72 21.64 13.67
C LEU A 210 12.61 21.73 12.62
N LEU A 211 11.72 20.74 12.56
CA LEU A 211 10.66 20.62 11.55
C LEU A 211 9.28 21.11 12.04
N THR A 212 9.18 21.56 13.28
CA THR A 212 7.92 22.03 13.88
C THR A 212 7.30 23.19 13.09
N GLU A 213 8.10 24.16 12.64
CA GLU A 213 7.59 25.28 11.84
C GLU A 213 6.98 24.82 10.51
N ASN A 214 7.63 23.86 9.83
CA ASN A 214 7.11 23.27 8.60
C ASN A 214 5.78 22.54 8.85
N ALA A 215 5.68 21.81 9.95
CA ALA A 215 4.44 21.14 10.36
C ALA A 215 3.34 22.15 10.67
N CYS A 216 3.63 23.21 11.44
CA CYS A 216 2.67 24.26 11.77
C CYS A 216 2.10 24.92 10.51
N ARG A 217 2.95 25.29 9.55
CA ARG A 217 2.51 25.89 8.28
C ARG A 217 1.52 24.98 7.53
N LYS A 218 1.81 23.67 7.45
CA LYS A 218 0.93 22.71 6.79
C LYS A 218 -0.40 22.53 7.53
N LEU A 219 -0.35 22.50 8.85
CA LEU A 219 -1.53 22.33 9.71
C LEU A 219 -2.41 23.59 9.74
N ASP A 220 -1.81 24.78 9.73
CA ASP A 220 -2.52 26.04 9.66
C ASP A 220 -3.20 26.21 8.29
N ALA A 221 -2.50 25.89 7.20
CA ALA A 221 -3.11 25.88 5.87
C ALA A 221 -4.32 24.93 5.78
N ALA A 222 -4.24 23.76 6.43
CA ALA A 222 -5.38 22.83 6.48
C ALA A 222 -6.57 23.40 7.28
N TYR A 223 -6.32 24.22 8.30
CA TYR A 223 -7.36 24.90 9.05
C TYR A 223 -7.99 26.04 8.25
N ASP A 224 -7.19 26.88 7.60
CA ASP A 224 -7.65 28.00 6.78
C ASP A 224 -8.53 27.54 5.61
N HIS A 225 -8.22 26.38 5.05
CA HIS A 225 -8.94 25.80 3.92
C HIS A 225 -10.01 24.76 4.31
N TYR A 226 -10.21 24.49 5.60
CA TYR A 226 -11.09 23.41 6.05
C TYR A 226 -12.52 23.51 5.53
N ASP A 227 -13.09 24.72 5.49
CA ASP A 227 -14.46 24.95 5.06
C ASP A 227 -14.58 25.24 3.55
N THR A 228 -13.53 25.78 2.94
CA THR A 228 -13.48 26.19 1.53
C THR A 228 -12.66 25.28 0.63
N LEU A 229 -12.27 24.15 1.09
CA LEU A 229 -11.37 23.13 0.54
C LEU A 229 -10.65 23.54 -0.77
N PRO A 230 -9.33 23.49 -0.81
CA PRO A 230 -8.60 23.70 -2.03
C PRO A 230 -9.04 22.65 -3.06
N ARG A 231 -8.89 22.96 -4.32
CA ARG A 231 -9.03 21.95 -5.37
C ARG A 231 -8.10 20.79 -5.04
N LEU A 232 -8.67 19.63 -4.73
CA LEU A 232 -7.93 18.40 -4.58
C LEU A 232 -7.75 17.84 -5.99
N TRP A 233 -6.52 17.77 -6.48
CA TRP A 233 -6.24 17.29 -7.83
C TRP A 233 -6.15 15.78 -7.92
N PHE A 234 -5.85 15.11 -6.80
CA PHE A 234 -5.67 13.67 -6.75
C PHE A 234 -6.09 13.11 -5.39
N TYR A 235 -6.87 12.04 -5.39
CA TYR A 235 -7.43 11.42 -4.18
C TYR A 235 -6.98 9.97 -3.96
N GLY A 236 -6.06 9.48 -4.77
CA GLY A 236 -5.75 8.07 -4.91
C GLY A 236 -6.51 7.44 -6.09
N TRP A 237 -6.00 6.34 -6.58
CA TRP A 237 -6.58 5.60 -7.68
C TRP A 237 -7.80 4.78 -7.22
N ASP A 238 -8.91 5.44 -6.93
CA ASP A 238 -10.15 4.78 -6.55
C ASP A 238 -11.35 5.58 -7.09
N GLU A 239 -12.24 4.92 -7.81
CA GLU A 239 -13.43 5.53 -8.41
C GLU A 239 -14.40 6.11 -7.38
N ARG A 240 -14.39 5.61 -6.13
CA ARG A 240 -15.17 6.16 -5.03
C ARG A 240 -14.65 7.52 -4.55
N LEU A 241 -13.40 7.81 -4.88
CA LEU A 241 -12.76 9.12 -4.66
C LEU A 241 -12.74 9.98 -5.93
N GLY A 242 -13.48 9.61 -6.97
CA GLY A 242 -13.50 10.31 -8.24
C GLY A 242 -12.42 9.87 -9.22
N ALA A 243 -11.92 8.63 -9.08
CA ALA A 243 -10.90 8.02 -9.93
C ALA A 243 -9.62 8.86 -10.14
N GLY A 244 -9.28 9.74 -9.18
CA GLY A 244 -8.05 10.51 -9.19
C GLY A 244 -8.25 12.01 -9.46
N PHE A 245 -8.12 12.48 -10.68
CA PHE A 245 -7.90 13.91 -10.95
C PHE A 245 -9.17 14.77 -11.16
N GLU A 246 -10.30 14.20 -11.54
CA GLU A 246 -11.33 14.94 -12.25
C GLU A 246 -12.54 15.37 -11.43
N ALA A 247 -12.67 14.94 -10.20
CA ALA A 247 -13.87 15.20 -9.42
C ALA A 247 -13.59 15.95 -8.11
N PRO A 248 -13.13 17.23 -8.17
CA PRO A 248 -12.81 18.03 -6.98
C PRO A 248 -14.02 18.27 -6.07
N ASP A 249 -15.23 18.17 -6.61
CA ASP A 249 -16.47 18.46 -5.90
C ASP A 249 -17.11 17.21 -5.27
N PHE A 250 -16.49 16.05 -5.38
CA PHE A 250 -16.99 14.84 -4.74
C PHE A 250 -16.96 14.99 -3.23
N ARG A 251 -18.11 14.70 -2.62
CA ARG A 251 -18.30 14.83 -1.17
C ARG A 251 -17.35 13.92 -0.39
N GLU A 252 -17.09 12.72 -0.91
CA GLU A 252 -16.29 11.70 -0.21
C GLU A 252 -14.84 12.16 0.04
N PRO A 253 -14.05 12.57 -0.98
CA PRO A 253 -12.67 13.00 -0.74
C PRO A 253 -12.59 14.26 0.12
N GLN A 254 -13.54 15.20 -0.03
CA GLN A 254 -13.61 16.39 0.81
C GLN A 254 -13.87 16.05 2.27
N THR A 255 -14.78 15.09 2.53
CA THR A 255 -15.09 14.67 3.89
C THR A 255 -13.95 13.87 4.49
N ALA A 256 -13.30 12.98 3.72
CA ALA A 256 -12.10 12.25 4.13
C ALA A 256 -10.98 13.21 4.54
N TYR A 257 -10.69 14.23 3.71
CA TYR A 257 -9.69 15.25 4.04
C TYR A 257 -9.99 15.98 5.36
N ARG A 258 -11.25 16.35 5.61
CA ARG A 258 -11.66 17.01 6.86
C ARG A 258 -11.43 16.11 8.08
N MET A 259 -11.74 14.83 7.97
CA MET A 259 -11.50 13.85 9.05
C MET A 259 -10.00 13.64 9.28
N LEU A 260 -9.23 13.52 8.20
CA LEU A 260 -7.76 13.43 8.27
C LEU A 260 -7.16 14.66 8.96
N ALA A 261 -7.62 15.87 8.63
CA ALA A 261 -7.16 17.11 9.27
C ALA A 261 -7.41 17.11 10.78
N ILE A 262 -8.64 16.76 11.22
CA ILE A 262 -8.96 16.64 12.66
C ILE A 262 -8.03 15.64 13.34
N GLY A 263 -7.84 14.46 12.74
CA GLY A 263 -6.96 13.42 13.27
C GLY A 263 -5.51 13.89 13.39
N THR A 264 -5.01 14.58 12.36
CA THR A 264 -3.63 15.07 12.32
C THR A 264 -3.39 16.16 13.37
N TRP A 265 -4.32 17.11 13.55
CA TRP A 265 -4.22 18.12 14.61
C TRP A 265 -4.19 17.48 16.01
N ARG A 266 -5.03 16.48 16.27
CA ARG A 266 -5.03 15.75 17.57
C ARG A 266 -3.72 15.05 17.83
N GLN A 267 -3.19 14.34 16.82
CA GLN A 267 -1.92 13.61 16.95
C GLN A 267 -0.73 14.58 17.13
N PHE A 268 -0.71 15.68 16.38
CA PHE A 268 0.33 16.70 16.54
C PHE A 268 0.25 17.37 17.91
N ALA A 269 -0.93 17.73 18.39
CA ALA A 269 -1.13 18.29 19.71
C ALA A 269 -0.64 17.35 20.83
N ALA A 270 -0.93 16.04 20.71
CA ALA A 270 -0.43 15.04 21.64
C ALA A 270 1.11 14.96 21.64
N ALA A 271 1.73 14.97 20.47
CA ALA A 271 3.19 14.98 20.34
C ALA A 271 3.82 16.25 20.93
N MET A 272 3.23 17.42 20.66
CA MET A 272 3.69 18.70 21.24
C MET A 272 3.56 18.70 22.77
N ARG A 273 2.52 18.11 23.31
CA ARG A 273 2.35 17.94 24.76
C ARG A 273 3.44 17.06 25.36
N GLN A 274 3.74 15.94 24.72
CA GLN A 274 4.84 15.03 25.12
C GLN A 274 6.20 15.72 25.05
N ALA A 275 6.42 16.55 24.02
CA ALA A 275 7.63 17.35 23.85
C ALA A 275 7.71 18.59 24.76
N GLY A 276 6.67 18.85 25.60
CA GLY A 276 6.63 19.97 26.56
C GLY A 276 6.16 21.30 25.95
N ASN A 277 5.80 21.35 24.66
CA ASN A 277 5.29 22.55 24.01
C ASN A 277 3.76 22.68 24.19
N ARG A 278 3.36 23.23 25.35
CA ARG A 278 1.95 23.36 25.74
C ARG A 278 1.18 24.37 24.88
N GLU A 279 1.85 25.39 24.36
CA GLU A 279 1.22 26.42 23.53
C GLU A 279 0.74 25.81 22.20
N LEU A 280 1.63 25.15 21.46
CA LEU A 280 1.27 24.49 20.21
C LEU A 280 0.27 23.33 20.46
N ALA A 281 0.44 22.57 21.54
CA ALA A 281 -0.54 21.54 21.90
C ALA A 281 -1.93 22.14 22.04
N GLY A 282 -2.09 23.22 22.83
CA GLY A 282 -3.36 23.88 23.02
C GLY A 282 -3.93 24.54 21.75
N LYS A 283 -3.08 25.05 20.86
CA LYS A 283 -3.51 25.59 19.56
C LYS A 283 -4.21 24.52 18.71
N TYR A 284 -3.54 23.40 18.48
CA TYR A 284 -4.06 22.36 17.58
C TYR A 284 -5.15 21.49 18.22
N GLU A 285 -5.20 21.40 19.54
CA GLU A 285 -6.38 20.86 20.23
C GLU A 285 -7.63 21.72 19.97
N ARG A 286 -7.52 23.06 20.10
CA ARG A 286 -8.63 23.94 19.77
C ARG A 286 -9.11 23.80 18.33
N TYR A 287 -8.18 23.66 17.35
CA TYR A 287 -8.54 23.42 15.95
C TYR A 287 -9.36 22.13 15.79
N ALA A 288 -8.90 21.06 16.39
CA ALA A 288 -9.57 19.77 16.32
C ALA A 288 -10.93 19.80 17.04
N ASP A 289 -11.00 20.39 18.23
CA ASP A 289 -12.22 20.47 19.05
C ASP A 289 -13.27 21.33 18.37
N GLU A 290 -12.92 22.53 17.85
CA GLU A 290 -13.83 23.42 17.13
C GLU A 290 -14.49 22.71 15.94
N LYS A 291 -13.69 22.01 15.12
CA LYS A 291 -14.24 21.33 13.94
C LYS A 291 -15.02 20.07 14.32
N THR A 292 -14.64 19.37 15.38
CA THR A 292 -15.39 18.23 15.91
C THR A 292 -16.74 18.68 16.50
N GLU A 293 -16.77 19.80 17.26
CA GLU A 293 -18.01 20.35 17.79
C GLU A 293 -18.94 20.83 16.68
N ALA A 294 -18.40 21.49 15.65
CA ALA A 294 -19.17 21.90 14.48
C ALA A 294 -19.78 20.70 13.76
N LEU A 295 -19.03 19.62 13.59
CA LEU A 295 -19.49 18.36 12.99
C LEU A 295 -20.64 17.75 13.82
N ARG A 296 -20.51 17.73 15.15
CA ARG A 296 -21.47 17.15 16.09
C ARG A 296 -22.76 17.95 16.26
N ARG A 297 -22.87 19.16 15.72
CA ARG A 297 -24.18 19.86 15.61
C ARG A 297 -25.18 19.03 14.82
N ASN A 298 -24.72 18.18 13.89
CA ASN A 298 -25.51 17.09 13.35
C ASN A 298 -25.26 15.81 14.18
N PRO A 299 -26.18 15.34 15.02
CA PRO A 299 -25.96 14.13 15.84
C PRO A 299 -25.82 12.85 15.00
N ARG A 300 -26.13 12.92 13.71
CA ARG A 300 -26.00 11.83 12.74
C ARG A 300 -24.90 12.10 11.71
N TRP A 301 -23.85 12.82 12.11
CA TRP A 301 -22.73 13.24 11.25
C TRP A 301 -22.05 12.10 10.50
N TYR A 302 -22.04 10.90 11.09
CA TYR A 302 -21.43 9.68 10.54
C TYR A 302 -22.30 8.98 9.50
N GLU A 303 -23.57 9.39 9.34
CA GLU A 303 -24.44 8.82 8.30
C GLU A 303 -24.11 9.39 6.92
N GLY A 304 -24.03 8.48 5.93
CA GLY A 304 -23.72 8.83 4.56
C GLY A 304 -22.23 9.13 4.30
N LEU A 305 -21.34 8.77 5.23
CA LEU A 305 -19.92 8.69 4.95
C LEU A 305 -19.65 7.49 4.03
N GLY A 306 -18.74 7.66 3.06
CA GLY A 306 -18.16 6.54 2.31
C GLY A 306 -17.03 5.88 3.12
N LEU A 307 -16.37 4.90 2.50
CA LEU A 307 -15.31 4.13 3.15
C LEU A 307 -14.19 5.02 3.68
N PHE A 308 -13.70 5.96 2.87
CA PHE A 308 -12.49 6.73 3.19
C PHE A 308 -12.75 7.79 4.25
N ALA A 309 -13.89 8.48 4.17
CA ALA A 309 -14.29 9.43 5.20
C ALA A 309 -14.57 8.73 6.55
N ALA A 310 -15.17 7.54 6.53
CA ALA A 310 -15.38 6.72 7.73
C ALA A 310 -14.06 6.19 8.29
N THR A 311 -13.11 5.83 7.42
CA THR A 311 -11.75 5.42 7.77
C THR A 311 -11.02 6.53 8.53
N ASP A 312 -10.97 7.72 7.96
CA ASP A 312 -10.29 8.85 8.60
C ASP A 312 -11.00 9.32 9.86
N ALA A 313 -12.34 9.24 9.91
CA ALA A 313 -13.10 9.51 11.12
C ALA A 313 -12.79 8.53 12.27
N ALA A 314 -12.65 7.24 11.97
CA ALA A 314 -12.25 6.23 12.94
C ALA A 314 -10.80 6.46 13.43
N ASN A 315 -9.89 6.78 12.51
CA ASN A 315 -8.48 7.05 12.81
C ASN A 315 -8.27 8.36 13.57
N ALA A 316 -9.15 9.36 13.39
CA ALA A 316 -9.08 10.63 14.09
C ALA A 316 -9.34 10.53 15.60
N GLY A 317 -9.93 9.43 16.07
CA GLY A 317 -10.05 9.09 17.50
C GLY A 317 -11.01 9.97 18.30
N PHE A 318 -11.92 10.70 17.66
CA PHE A 318 -12.93 11.52 18.35
C PHE A 318 -14.30 10.84 18.46
N ALA A 319 -14.55 9.77 17.71
CA ALA A 319 -15.82 9.06 17.71
C ALA A 319 -16.09 8.37 19.07
N THR A 320 -17.29 8.55 19.60
CA THR A 320 -17.78 7.87 20.81
C THR A 320 -17.91 6.36 20.57
N PRO A 321 -18.01 5.53 21.62
CA PRO A 321 -18.20 4.08 21.43
C PRO A 321 -19.39 3.72 20.54
N ALA A 322 -20.54 4.40 20.70
CA ALA A 322 -21.73 4.17 19.86
C ALA A 322 -21.51 4.58 18.39
N GLU A 323 -20.83 5.72 18.16
CA GLU A 323 -20.46 6.17 16.80
C GLU A 323 -19.48 5.19 16.14
N ARG A 324 -18.51 4.65 16.90
CA ARG A 324 -17.56 3.64 16.42
C ARG A 324 -18.25 2.35 16.00
N GLU A 325 -19.20 1.88 16.79
CA GLU A 325 -20.05 0.72 16.46
C GLU A 325 -20.85 0.98 15.19
N ALA A 326 -21.44 2.16 15.06
CA ALA A 326 -22.19 2.56 13.87
C ALA A 326 -21.30 2.65 12.61
N LEU A 327 -20.10 3.22 12.72
CA LEU A 327 -19.12 3.27 11.62
C LEU A 327 -18.73 1.85 11.19
N LEU A 328 -18.41 0.97 12.15
CA LEU A 328 -18.06 -0.41 11.87
C LEU A 328 -19.17 -1.15 11.13
N ALA A 329 -20.41 -1.02 11.61
CA ALA A 329 -21.56 -1.69 11.02
C ALA A 329 -21.93 -1.17 9.64
N ARG A 330 -21.79 0.13 9.39
CA ARG A 330 -22.22 0.76 8.13
C ARG A 330 -21.17 0.71 7.03
N ASN A 331 -19.91 0.96 7.37
CA ASN A 331 -18.86 1.23 6.39
C ASN A 331 -17.87 0.07 6.24
N PHE A 332 -17.80 -0.83 7.23
CA PHE A 332 -16.80 -1.90 7.25
C PHE A 332 -17.39 -3.31 7.34
N SER A 333 -18.72 -3.46 7.30
CA SER A 333 -19.37 -4.78 7.34
C SER A 333 -19.31 -5.52 6.01
N ASP A 334 -19.37 -4.80 4.89
CA ASP A 334 -19.25 -5.39 3.55
C ASP A 334 -17.78 -5.56 3.19
N ARG A 335 -17.36 -6.82 3.04
CA ARG A 335 -15.97 -7.17 2.76
C ARG A 335 -15.49 -6.62 1.42
N LEU A 336 -16.34 -6.61 0.37
CA LEU A 336 -16.00 -6.04 -0.93
C LEU A 336 -15.80 -4.53 -0.85
N GLN A 337 -16.67 -3.85 -0.13
CA GLN A 337 -16.63 -2.40 0.00
C GLN A 337 -15.42 -1.92 0.81
N ARG A 338 -14.82 -2.79 1.64
CA ARG A 338 -13.58 -2.48 2.38
C ARG A 338 -12.33 -2.45 1.52
N VAL A 339 -12.35 -3.06 0.34
CA VAL A 339 -11.16 -3.13 -0.51
C VAL A 339 -11.06 -1.88 -1.36
N SER A 340 -10.02 -1.10 -1.14
CA SER A 340 -9.63 0.02 -1.99
C SER A 340 -8.86 -0.47 -3.21
N TYR A 341 -9.06 0.20 -4.34
CA TYR A 341 -8.26 -0.01 -5.53
C TYR A 341 -6.78 0.38 -5.32
N SER A 342 -6.55 1.36 -4.45
CA SER A 342 -5.22 1.80 -4.05
C SER A 342 -4.80 1.13 -2.74
N PRO A 343 -3.78 0.27 -2.71
CA PRO A 343 -3.26 -0.30 -1.46
C PRO A 343 -2.71 0.75 -0.48
N PHE A 344 -2.39 1.95 -0.96
CA PHE A 344 -2.10 3.11 -0.11
C PHE A 344 -3.28 3.42 0.80
N ASN A 345 -4.47 3.61 0.24
CA ASN A 345 -5.68 3.87 1.02
C ASN A 345 -6.04 2.68 1.92
N GLN A 346 -5.72 1.47 1.47
CA GLN A 346 -5.98 0.24 2.23
C GLN A 346 -5.24 0.19 3.56
N TYR A 347 -4.05 0.78 3.66
CA TYR A 347 -3.32 0.88 4.93
C TYR A 347 -4.11 1.65 6.00
N PHE A 348 -4.76 2.75 5.63
CA PHE A 348 -5.57 3.53 6.56
C PHE A 348 -6.85 2.78 6.95
N VAL A 349 -7.42 1.99 6.04
CA VAL A 349 -8.55 1.08 6.35
C VAL A 349 -8.13 0.03 7.39
N LEU A 350 -6.92 -0.52 7.31
CA LEU A 350 -6.40 -1.43 8.34
C LEU A 350 -6.24 -0.74 9.69
N GLN A 351 -5.73 0.49 9.72
CA GLN A 351 -5.63 1.26 10.97
C GLN A 351 -7.02 1.52 11.58
N ALA A 352 -8.01 1.87 10.74
CA ALA A 352 -9.38 2.08 11.20
C ALA A 352 -9.99 0.79 11.77
N LEU A 353 -9.86 -0.34 11.10
CA LEU A 353 -10.34 -1.64 11.59
C LEU A 353 -9.68 -2.02 12.92
N ALA A 354 -8.37 -1.80 13.07
CA ALA A 354 -7.66 -2.01 14.32
C ALA A 354 -8.18 -1.07 15.42
N SER A 355 -8.37 0.22 15.11
CA SER A 355 -8.93 1.18 16.07
C SER A 355 -10.34 0.80 16.52
N LEU A 356 -11.14 0.21 15.64
CA LEU A 356 -12.50 -0.27 15.91
C LEU A 356 -12.55 -1.67 16.58
N GLY A 357 -11.39 -2.34 16.75
CA GLY A 357 -11.28 -3.66 17.35
C GLY A 357 -11.62 -4.82 16.41
N ALA A 358 -11.76 -4.58 15.11
CA ALA A 358 -12.17 -5.55 14.09
C ALA A 358 -10.96 -6.22 13.40
N TYR A 359 -10.09 -6.87 14.18
CA TYR A 359 -8.82 -7.43 13.71
C TYR A 359 -8.97 -8.59 12.73
N ASP A 360 -9.97 -9.42 12.90
CA ASP A 360 -10.28 -10.51 11.97
C ASP A 360 -10.72 -9.98 10.59
N ARG A 361 -11.52 -8.93 10.55
CA ARG A 361 -11.88 -8.23 9.31
C ARG A 361 -10.67 -7.55 8.68
N ALA A 362 -9.77 -7.02 9.50
CA ALA A 362 -8.51 -6.47 9.01
C ALA A 362 -7.64 -7.56 8.35
N LEU A 363 -7.53 -8.75 8.93
CA LEU A 363 -6.79 -9.87 8.33
C LEU A 363 -7.42 -10.36 7.03
N HIS A 364 -8.76 -10.44 6.94
CA HIS A 364 -9.43 -10.71 5.67
C HIS A 364 -9.07 -9.66 4.60
N THR A 365 -9.02 -8.39 5.00
CA THR A 365 -8.67 -7.29 4.09
C THR A 365 -7.19 -7.35 3.67
N VAL A 366 -6.30 -7.79 4.55
CA VAL A 366 -4.89 -8.08 4.21
C VAL A 366 -4.81 -9.20 3.18
N ASP A 367 -5.57 -10.29 3.37
CA ASP A 367 -5.61 -11.38 2.41
C ASP A 367 -6.17 -10.95 1.05
N ASP A 368 -7.25 -10.16 1.04
CA ASP A 368 -7.89 -9.72 -0.19
C ASP A 368 -6.97 -8.80 -1.02
N CYS A 369 -6.34 -7.82 -0.40
CA CYS A 369 -5.50 -6.83 -1.07
C CYS A 369 -4.08 -7.38 -1.33
N TRP A 370 -3.32 -7.65 -0.29
CA TRP A 370 -1.90 -8.02 -0.43
C TRP A 370 -1.70 -9.51 -0.72
N GLY A 371 -2.48 -10.38 -0.07
CA GLY A 371 -2.54 -11.79 -0.43
C GLY A 371 -3.02 -11.98 -1.86
N GLY A 372 -4.00 -11.19 -2.29
CA GLY A 372 -4.48 -11.14 -3.67
C GLY A 372 -3.38 -10.81 -4.68
N GLN A 373 -2.55 -9.81 -4.39
CA GLN A 373 -1.40 -9.46 -5.24
C GLN A 373 -0.39 -10.61 -5.33
N LEU A 374 -0.09 -11.29 -4.20
CA LEU A 374 0.81 -12.44 -4.20
C LEU A 374 0.26 -13.60 -5.06
N ARG A 375 -1.04 -13.86 -4.98
CA ARG A 375 -1.72 -14.86 -5.84
C ARG A 375 -1.73 -14.45 -7.31
N TYR A 376 -1.75 -13.15 -7.57
CA TYR A 376 -1.65 -12.61 -8.93
C TYR A 376 -0.23 -12.71 -9.53
N GLY A 377 0.78 -13.11 -8.75
CA GLY A 377 2.17 -13.26 -9.18
C GLY A 377 3.09 -12.11 -8.76
N ALA A 378 2.67 -11.28 -7.81
CA ALA A 378 3.47 -10.19 -7.29
C ALA A 378 4.74 -10.69 -6.59
N THR A 379 5.85 -10.03 -6.89
CA THR A 379 7.12 -10.15 -6.15
C THR A 379 7.46 -8.87 -5.40
N THR A 380 6.73 -7.81 -5.72
CA THR A 380 6.69 -6.49 -5.10
C THR A 380 5.23 -6.03 -5.05
N PHE A 381 4.88 -5.03 -4.25
CA PHE A 381 3.51 -4.54 -4.21
C PHE A 381 3.24 -3.46 -5.26
N PHE A 382 2.02 -3.52 -5.79
CA PHE A 382 1.56 -2.73 -6.92
C PHE A 382 1.01 -1.38 -6.48
N GLU A 383 1.01 -0.43 -7.40
CA GLU A 383 0.35 0.87 -7.23
C GLU A 383 -1.15 0.74 -7.03
N VAL A 384 -1.77 -0.12 -7.82
CA VAL A 384 -3.20 -0.43 -7.76
C VAL A 384 -3.44 -1.92 -7.86
N PHE A 385 -4.53 -2.40 -7.26
CA PHE A 385 -4.90 -3.81 -7.35
C PHE A 385 -6.39 -4.03 -7.02
N ARG A 386 -7.02 -4.92 -7.76
CA ARG A 386 -8.34 -5.47 -7.41
C ARG A 386 -8.28 -6.98 -7.26
N PRO A 387 -8.86 -7.55 -6.20
CA PRO A 387 -8.93 -8.99 -6.03
C PRO A 387 -9.51 -9.74 -7.23
N SER A 388 -10.47 -9.12 -7.93
CA SER A 388 -11.09 -9.66 -9.15
C SER A 388 -10.11 -9.87 -10.32
N TRP A 389 -8.92 -9.27 -10.28
CA TRP A 389 -7.89 -9.54 -11.30
C TRP A 389 -7.44 -11.00 -11.29
N ASN A 390 -7.51 -11.67 -10.14
CA ASN A 390 -7.21 -13.10 -10.05
C ASN A 390 -8.22 -13.98 -10.82
N ASP A 391 -9.45 -13.49 -11.02
CA ASP A 391 -10.48 -14.21 -11.77
C ASP A 391 -10.31 -14.05 -13.30
N CYS A 392 -9.57 -13.01 -13.72
CA CYS A 392 -9.33 -12.65 -15.11
C CYS A 392 -7.86 -12.74 -15.51
N LYS A 393 -7.06 -13.55 -14.81
CA LYS A 393 -5.64 -13.69 -15.08
C LYS A 393 -5.40 -14.31 -16.46
N LEU A 394 -4.73 -13.57 -17.33
CA LEU A 394 -4.47 -13.95 -18.72
C LEU A 394 -3.14 -14.67 -18.94
N SER A 395 -2.31 -14.78 -17.90
CA SER A 395 -0.96 -15.33 -18.00
C SER A 395 -0.92 -16.79 -17.56
N ASP A 396 -0.41 -17.65 -18.42
CA ASP A 396 -0.19 -19.07 -18.14
C ASP A 396 1.07 -19.34 -17.29
N ASN A 397 1.93 -18.33 -17.09
CA ASN A 397 3.25 -18.48 -16.48
C ASN A 397 3.39 -17.83 -15.10
N ASP A 398 2.32 -17.60 -14.39
CA ASP A 398 2.30 -16.93 -13.07
C ASP A 398 2.92 -15.52 -13.02
N ALA A 399 3.31 -14.95 -14.17
CA ALA A 399 3.77 -13.58 -14.22
C ALA A 399 2.60 -12.59 -14.17
N PRO A 400 2.73 -11.49 -13.42
CA PRO A 400 1.68 -10.49 -13.40
C PRO A 400 1.61 -9.75 -14.75
N VAL A 401 0.39 -9.50 -15.21
CA VAL A 401 0.11 -8.54 -16.30
C VAL A 401 -0.33 -7.22 -15.70
N ASN A 402 0.07 -6.12 -16.33
CA ASN A 402 -0.39 -4.80 -15.91
C ASN A 402 -1.73 -4.47 -16.56
N ASN A 403 -2.82 -4.64 -15.83
CA ASN A 403 -4.19 -4.38 -16.30
C ASN A 403 -4.49 -2.88 -16.52
N GLN A 404 -3.51 -2.00 -16.28
CA GLN A 404 -3.60 -0.56 -16.56
C GLN A 404 -2.74 -0.16 -17.76
N CYS A 405 -2.58 -1.05 -18.72
CA CYS A 405 -1.83 -0.81 -19.97
C CYS A 405 -0.41 -0.27 -19.74
N GLY A 406 0.26 -0.73 -18.68
CA GLY A 406 1.61 -0.28 -18.32
C GLY A 406 1.68 1.11 -17.67
N TYR A 407 0.56 1.75 -17.38
CA TYR A 407 0.55 3.08 -16.75
C TYR A 407 0.94 3.04 -15.28
N THR A 408 0.45 2.07 -14.52
CA THR A 408 0.72 1.93 -13.09
C THR A 408 1.91 1.03 -12.82
N SER A 409 2.65 1.33 -11.74
CA SER A 409 3.82 0.56 -11.32
C SER A 409 3.43 -0.76 -10.65
N LEU A 410 4.22 -1.81 -10.89
CA LEU A 410 4.16 -3.05 -10.12
C LEU A 410 5.14 -3.06 -8.94
N THR A 411 5.88 -1.96 -8.71
CA THR A 411 6.83 -1.80 -7.60
C THR A 411 6.63 -0.44 -6.94
N HIS A 412 5.55 -0.32 -6.16
CA HIS A 412 5.12 0.93 -5.59
C HIS A 412 5.16 0.91 -4.05
N PRO A 413 6.11 1.60 -3.40
CA PRO A 413 6.32 1.50 -1.95
C PRO A 413 5.18 2.08 -1.10
N TRP A 414 4.29 2.91 -1.68
CA TRP A 414 3.10 3.37 -0.97
C TRP A 414 2.18 2.23 -0.51
N SER A 415 2.32 1.05 -1.13
CA SER A 415 1.55 -0.15 -0.78
C SER A 415 2.13 -0.93 0.41
N ALA A 416 3.26 -0.50 0.95
CA ALA A 416 4.01 -1.28 1.93
C ALA A 416 3.61 -1.05 3.40
N GLY A 417 2.66 -0.16 3.68
CA GLY A 417 2.24 0.15 5.05
C GLY A 417 1.80 -1.07 5.88
N VAL A 418 1.32 -2.13 5.22
CA VAL A 418 0.95 -3.40 5.85
C VAL A 418 2.10 -4.03 6.66
N THR A 419 3.36 -3.81 6.28
CA THR A 419 4.55 -4.30 7.01
C THR A 419 4.59 -3.74 8.43
N LYS A 420 4.39 -2.42 8.61
CA LYS A 420 4.28 -1.80 9.94
C LYS A 420 3.03 -2.30 10.66
N TRP A 421 1.90 -2.37 9.98
CA TRP A 421 0.63 -2.80 10.59
C TRP A 421 0.74 -4.21 11.18
N LEU A 422 1.36 -5.17 10.48
CA LEU A 422 1.60 -6.51 10.99
C LEU A 422 2.52 -6.51 12.23
N SER A 423 3.55 -5.65 12.24
CA SER A 423 4.46 -5.52 13.38
C SER A 423 3.80 -4.86 14.59
N GLU A 424 2.99 -3.83 14.39
CA GLU A 424 2.35 -3.09 15.49
C GLU A 424 1.05 -3.72 15.99
N GLU A 425 0.25 -4.31 15.09
CA GLU A 425 -1.07 -4.82 15.47
C GLU A 425 -1.07 -6.34 15.64
N VAL A 426 -0.46 -7.12 14.75
CA VAL A 426 -0.48 -8.59 14.87
C VAL A 426 0.60 -9.07 15.85
N LEU A 427 1.86 -8.65 15.67
CA LEU A 427 2.93 -8.92 16.64
C LEU A 427 2.76 -8.10 17.93
N GLY A 428 2.20 -6.90 17.81
CA GLY A 428 1.80 -6.07 18.92
C GLY A 428 2.90 -5.20 19.52
N ILE A 429 4.07 -5.06 18.90
CA ILE A 429 5.16 -4.21 19.41
C ILE A 429 4.91 -2.76 19.02
N LYS A 430 4.55 -1.92 19.99
CA LYS A 430 4.12 -0.53 19.75
C LYS A 430 4.71 0.43 20.80
N PRO A 431 5.32 1.57 20.39
CA PRO A 431 5.80 2.56 21.36
C PRO A 431 4.63 3.18 22.13
N GLN A 432 4.76 3.32 23.42
CA GLN A 432 3.86 4.09 24.30
C GLN A 432 4.45 5.45 24.65
N LEU A 433 5.78 5.53 24.66
CA LEU A 433 6.53 6.78 24.77
C LEU A 433 7.56 6.86 23.63
N PRO A 434 7.85 8.08 23.15
CA PRO A 434 8.80 8.28 22.07
C PRO A 434 10.15 7.59 22.32
N GLY A 435 10.73 7.01 21.25
CA GLY A 435 12.01 6.31 21.32
C GLY A 435 11.96 4.98 22.03
N PHE A 436 10.78 4.37 22.16
CA PHE A 436 10.58 3.09 22.87
C PHE A 436 11.11 3.11 24.33
N VAL A 437 11.10 4.28 24.96
CA VAL A 437 11.39 4.38 26.40
C VAL A 437 10.42 3.48 27.19
N ARG A 438 9.16 3.47 26.78
CA ARG A 438 8.17 2.48 27.17
C ARG A 438 7.40 1.99 25.95
N PHE A 439 7.15 0.68 25.88
CA PHE A 439 6.40 0.09 24.77
C PHE A 439 5.50 -1.06 25.24
N ALA A 440 4.47 -1.32 24.46
CA ALA A 440 3.60 -2.47 24.67
C ALA A 440 3.97 -3.60 23.72
N VAL A 441 3.80 -4.83 24.19
CA VAL A 441 3.68 -6.04 23.37
C VAL A 441 2.28 -6.58 23.60
N LYS A 442 1.39 -6.36 22.62
CA LYS A 442 -0.02 -6.73 22.71
C LYS A 442 -0.46 -7.44 21.44
N PRO A 443 -0.10 -8.72 21.26
CA PRO A 443 -0.42 -9.48 20.07
C PRO A 443 -1.93 -9.57 19.83
N ARG A 444 -2.34 -9.36 18.58
CA ARG A 444 -3.73 -9.49 18.12
C ARG A 444 -3.87 -10.73 17.25
N LEU A 445 -4.11 -11.85 17.92
CA LEU A 445 -4.28 -13.13 17.23
C LEU A 445 -5.76 -13.29 16.87
N ALA A 446 -6.08 -13.12 15.59
CA ALA A 446 -7.42 -13.26 15.03
C ALA A 446 -7.41 -14.26 13.85
N GLY A 447 -8.60 -14.69 13.39
CA GLY A 447 -8.70 -15.69 12.33
C GLY A 447 -8.11 -17.03 12.75
N SER A 448 -7.11 -17.50 12.02
CA SER A 448 -6.41 -18.78 12.31
C SER A 448 -5.11 -18.61 13.10
N LEU A 449 -4.80 -17.40 13.54
CA LEU A 449 -3.52 -17.12 14.20
C LEU A 449 -3.51 -17.64 15.63
N THR A 450 -2.51 -18.47 15.92
CA THR A 450 -2.24 -19.00 17.27
C THR A 450 -0.80 -18.71 17.73
N ARG A 451 0.08 -18.35 16.78
CA ARG A 451 1.48 -18.06 17.03
C ARG A 451 1.93 -16.83 16.24
N VAL A 452 2.70 -15.98 16.89
CA VAL A 452 3.40 -14.86 16.26
C VAL A 452 4.75 -14.65 16.94
N GLU A 453 5.73 -14.25 16.15
CA GLU A 453 7.04 -13.83 16.65
C GLU A 453 7.66 -12.78 15.72
N GLY A 454 8.53 -11.94 16.27
CA GLY A 454 9.16 -10.92 15.47
C GLY A 454 10.04 -9.96 16.27
N GLY A 455 10.54 -8.97 15.56
CA GLY A 455 11.37 -7.91 16.13
C GLY A 455 11.15 -6.58 15.42
N VAL A 456 11.21 -5.51 16.18
CA VAL A 456 11.11 -4.13 15.69
C VAL A 456 12.38 -3.39 16.10
N PRO A 457 13.10 -2.75 15.14
CA PRO A 457 14.26 -1.94 15.45
C PRO A 457 13.86 -0.68 16.21
N THR A 458 14.64 -0.35 17.22
CA THR A 458 14.51 0.88 18.01
C THR A 458 15.87 1.56 18.16
N PRO A 459 15.93 2.84 18.53
CA PRO A 459 17.22 3.51 18.80
C PRO A 459 18.04 2.87 19.92
N ARG A 460 17.40 2.02 20.73
CA ARG A 460 17.96 1.35 21.90
C ARG A 460 18.36 -0.11 21.64
N GLY A 461 18.13 -0.60 20.42
CA GLY A 461 18.30 -1.99 20.02
C GLY A 461 17.01 -2.59 19.51
N ILE A 462 17.00 -3.88 19.24
CA ILE A 462 15.83 -4.55 18.67
C ILE A 462 14.92 -5.06 19.79
N ALA A 463 13.69 -4.53 19.86
CA ALA A 463 12.63 -5.11 20.69
C ALA A 463 12.13 -6.39 20.02
N ARG A 464 12.12 -7.53 20.73
CA ARG A 464 11.67 -8.82 20.20
C ARG A 464 10.55 -9.38 21.06
N ALA A 465 9.60 -10.02 20.43
CA ALA A 465 8.53 -10.72 21.12
C ALA A 465 8.14 -12.00 20.39
N SER A 466 7.65 -12.95 21.15
CA SER A 466 6.94 -14.13 20.63
C SER A 466 5.79 -14.49 21.55
N LEU A 467 4.73 -15.05 20.99
CA LEU A 467 3.63 -15.64 21.72
C LEU A 467 3.10 -16.85 20.96
N ASP A 468 3.02 -17.99 21.63
CA ASP A 468 2.43 -19.24 21.15
C ASP A 468 1.34 -19.67 22.14
N MET A 469 0.10 -19.50 21.73
CA MET A 469 -1.07 -19.80 22.56
C MET A 469 -1.28 -21.31 22.73
N THR A 470 -0.86 -22.11 21.75
CA THR A 470 -0.93 -23.58 21.83
C THR A 470 0.09 -24.12 22.82
N ALA A 471 1.31 -23.61 22.74
CA ALA A 471 2.38 -23.98 23.68
C ALA A 471 2.31 -23.23 25.02
N ARG A 472 1.40 -22.26 25.15
CA ARG A 472 1.20 -21.41 26.36
C ARG A 472 2.48 -20.74 26.85
N ARG A 473 3.22 -20.22 25.92
CA ARG A 473 4.53 -19.57 26.17
C ARG A 473 4.75 -18.37 25.28
N GLY A 474 5.58 -17.49 25.76
CA GLY A 474 6.07 -16.34 25.00
C GLY A 474 7.50 -15.99 25.40
N SER A 475 8.06 -15.06 24.70
CA SER A 475 9.34 -14.44 25.03
C SER A 475 9.32 -12.96 24.74
N LEU A 476 10.17 -12.22 25.44
CA LEU A 476 10.31 -10.79 25.25
C LEU A 476 11.78 -10.40 25.38
N THR A 477 12.26 -9.56 24.48
CA THR A 477 13.54 -8.87 24.63
C THR A 477 13.27 -7.38 24.73
N VAL A 478 13.60 -6.80 25.88
CA VAL A 478 13.49 -5.37 26.16
C VAL A 478 14.88 -4.75 26.03
N PRO A 479 15.08 -3.80 25.11
CA PRO A 479 16.35 -3.11 24.95
C PRO A 479 16.77 -2.34 26.21
N GLU A 480 18.07 -2.08 26.35
CA GLU A 480 18.60 -1.31 27.47
C GLU A 480 18.00 0.10 27.52
N GLY A 481 17.62 0.55 28.72
CA GLY A 481 16.95 1.84 28.92
C GLY A 481 15.51 1.89 28.44
N SER A 482 14.88 0.74 28.18
CA SER A 482 13.46 0.60 27.87
C SER A 482 12.73 -0.15 28.98
N GLU A 483 11.42 0.06 29.07
CA GLU A 483 10.48 -0.71 29.88
C GLU A 483 9.35 -1.21 28.98
N ALA A 484 8.86 -2.42 29.21
CA ALA A 484 7.79 -3.00 28.43
C ALA A 484 6.61 -3.48 29.30
N GLU A 485 5.45 -3.55 28.66
CA GLU A 485 4.34 -4.38 29.12
C GLU A 485 4.08 -5.51 28.11
N PHE A 486 3.66 -6.67 28.61
CA PHE A 486 3.33 -7.83 27.80
C PHE A 486 1.90 -8.28 28.06
N CYS A 487 1.11 -8.41 27.01
CA CYS A 487 -0.30 -8.76 27.07
C CYS A 487 -0.56 -10.13 26.46
N ILE A 488 -1.25 -11.00 27.20
CA ILE A 488 -1.65 -12.35 26.78
C ILE A 488 -3.16 -12.32 26.50
N PRO A 489 -3.64 -12.62 25.27
CA PRO A 489 -5.07 -12.69 24.97
C PRO A 489 -5.71 -13.88 25.69
N ALA A 490 -6.94 -13.67 26.17
CA ALA A 490 -7.65 -14.72 26.91
C ALA A 490 -8.63 -15.53 26.06
N ASP A 491 -8.97 -15.09 24.89
CA ASP A 491 -10.00 -15.61 23.98
C ASP A 491 -10.29 -17.12 24.12
N GLY A 492 -11.36 -17.47 24.85
CA GLY A 492 -11.74 -18.85 25.16
C GLY A 492 -10.95 -19.54 26.27
N LEU A 493 -9.91 -18.90 26.84
CA LEU A 493 -9.08 -19.43 27.91
C LEU A 493 -9.40 -18.80 29.27
N ARG A 494 -9.37 -19.63 30.30
CA ARG A 494 -9.24 -19.17 31.68
C ARG A 494 -7.76 -19.27 32.09
N ILE A 495 -7.05 -18.15 32.02
CA ILE A 495 -5.64 -18.07 32.37
C ILE A 495 -5.51 -18.13 33.91
N GLY A 496 -4.67 -19.03 34.38
CA GLY A 496 -4.33 -19.22 35.78
C GLY A 496 -3.06 -18.46 36.16
N THR A 497 -2.04 -19.18 36.64
CA THR A 497 -0.77 -18.57 37.02
C THR A 497 0.05 -18.19 35.79
N ILE A 498 0.55 -16.96 35.80
CA ILE A 498 1.50 -16.47 34.78
C ILE A 498 2.90 -16.43 35.43
N TYR A 499 3.89 -16.84 34.67
CA TYR A 499 5.30 -16.90 35.12
C TYR A 499 6.14 -16.00 34.20
N LEU A 500 6.93 -15.15 34.82
CA LEU A 500 7.98 -14.38 34.20
C LEU A 500 9.33 -14.91 34.71
N ASP A 501 10.20 -15.38 33.81
CA ASP A 501 11.50 -15.97 34.12
C ASP A 501 11.41 -17.11 35.15
N GLY A 502 10.36 -17.95 35.02
CA GLY A 502 10.11 -19.10 35.89
C GLY A 502 9.49 -18.76 37.23
N LYS A 503 9.27 -17.50 37.58
CA LYS A 503 8.63 -17.06 38.82
C LYS A 503 7.21 -16.60 38.58
N PRO A 504 6.25 -16.96 39.46
CA PRO A 504 4.92 -16.40 39.40
C PRO A 504 4.95 -14.87 39.43
N CYS A 505 4.19 -14.22 38.56
CA CYS A 505 4.09 -12.76 38.50
C CYS A 505 2.63 -12.30 38.50
N ALA A 506 2.41 -11.08 38.98
CA ALA A 506 1.10 -10.45 38.93
C ALA A 506 0.80 -10.00 37.49
N ALA A 507 -0.44 -10.14 37.08
CA ALA A 507 -0.93 -9.60 35.82
C ALA A 507 -2.34 -9.06 36.01
N ASP A 508 -2.60 -7.90 35.42
CA ASP A 508 -3.92 -7.25 35.46
C ASP A 508 -4.77 -7.76 34.32
N ARG A 509 -6.02 -8.11 34.62
CA ARG A 509 -7.00 -8.38 33.56
C ARG A 509 -7.54 -7.06 33.02
N THR A 510 -7.35 -6.83 31.72
CA THR A 510 -7.82 -5.64 31.04
C THR A 510 -9.28 -5.79 30.57
N ASN A 511 -9.99 -4.67 30.36
CA ASN A 511 -11.38 -4.69 29.95
C ASN A 511 -11.59 -5.29 28.54
N ASP A 512 -10.55 -5.30 27.70
CA ASP A 512 -10.58 -5.86 26.36
C ASP A 512 -10.04 -7.30 26.29
N GLY A 513 -10.03 -8.01 27.44
CA GLY A 513 -9.85 -9.46 27.48
C GLY A 513 -8.41 -9.94 27.52
N TYR A 514 -7.44 -9.10 27.91
CA TYR A 514 -6.03 -9.50 28.05
C TYR A 514 -5.62 -9.64 29.51
N TYR A 515 -4.56 -10.42 29.75
CA TYR A 515 -3.78 -10.39 30.98
C TYR A 515 -2.47 -9.65 30.73
N ARG A 516 -2.28 -8.52 31.40
CA ARG A 516 -1.15 -7.62 31.20
C ARG A 516 -0.13 -7.73 32.33
N ILE A 517 1.11 -8.03 31.97
CA ILE A 517 2.29 -7.93 32.84
C ILE A 517 2.92 -6.57 32.56
N SER A 518 3.09 -5.74 33.60
CA SER A 518 3.65 -4.40 33.48
C SER A 518 5.03 -4.30 34.13
N GLY A 519 5.81 -3.26 33.77
CA GLY A 519 7.08 -2.95 34.41
C GLY A 519 8.21 -3.96 34.10
N ILE A 520 8.19 -4.56 32.91
CA ILE A 520 9.25 -5.49 32.50
C ILE A 520 10.47 -4.67 32.07
N GLY A 521 11.55 -4.75 32.83
CA GLY A 521 12.79 -4.02 32.57
C GLY A 521 13.62 -4.60 31.44
N ALA A 522 14.79 -3.98 31.18
CA ALA A 522 15.69 -4.42 30.12
C ALA A 522 16.19 -5.86 30.35
N GLY A 523 16.28 -6.62 29.25
CA GLY A 523 16.75 -8.01 29.29
C GLY A 523 16.01 -8.95 28.36
N ARG A 524 16.31 -10.23 28.46
CA ARG A 524 15.58 -11.32 27.81
C ARG A 524 14.72 -12.03 28.84
N HIS A 525 13.44 -12.13 28.56
CA HIS A 525 12.44 -12.68 29.47
C HIS A 525 11.71 -13.85 28.82
N ALA A 526 11.49 -14.90 29.62
CA ALA A 526 10.65 -16.02 29.24
C ALA A 526 9.27 -15.91 29.92
N ILE A 527 8.23 -16.09 29.19
CA ILE A 527 6.85 -16.02 29.66
C ILE A 527 6.23 -17.41 29.51
N ARG A 528 5.57 -17.89 30.55
CA ARG A 528 4.76 -19.11 30.53
C ARG A 528 3.47 -18.84 31.30
N PHE A 529 2.41 -19.51 30.94
CA PHE A 529 1.15 -19.40 31.67
C PHE A 529 0.41 -20.72 31.70
N ASP A 530 -0.26 -20.97 32.82
CA ASP A 530 -1.19 -22.07 32.97
C ASP A 530 -2.58 -21.60 32.49
N ALA A 531 -3.30 -22.43 31.77
CA ALA A 531 -4.64 -22.09 31.31
C ALA A 531 -5.53 -23.34 31.19
N GLU A 532 -6.82 -23.14 31.39
CA GLU A 532 -7.88 -24.10 31.10
C GLU A 532 -8.68 -23.63 29.90
N GLY A 533 -9.21 -24.57 29.12
CA GLY A 533 -9.95 -24.27 27.90
C GLY A 533 -9.10 -24.33 26.63
N GLU A 534 -9.66 -23.87 25.56
CA GLU A 534 -9.06 -23.81 24.22
C GLU A 534 -8.98 -22.36 23.77
N PHE A 535 -7.87 -21.95 23.20
CA PHE A 535 -7.73 -20.62 22.61
C PHE A 535 -8.61 -20.53 21.36
N ARG A 536 -9.50 -19.54 21.35
CA ARG A 536 -10.47 -19.31 20.26
C ARG A 536 -10.35 -17.86 19.82
N PRO A 537 -9.46 -17.57 18.86
CA PRO A 537 -9.31 -16.21 18.36
C PRO A 537 -10.61 -15.72 17.71
N LEU A 538 -10.79 -14.41 17.72
CA LEU A 538 -11.93 -13.78 17.06
C LEU A 538 -11.96 -14.16 15.57
N GLN A 539 -13.07 -14.70 15.11
CA GLN A 539 -13.26 -15.10 13.72
C GLN A 539 -14.68 -14.76 13.27
N THR A 540 -14.79 -13.80 12.39
CA THR A 540 -16.07 -13.46 11.73
C THR A 540 -16.19 -14.26 10.44
N GLN A 541 -17.33 -14.92 10.25
CA GLN A 541 -17.65 -15.56 8.98
C GLN A 541 -18.03 -14.49 7.96
N GLU A 542 -17.20 -14.31 6.96
CA GLU A 542 -17.44 -13.36 5.87
C GLU A 542 -17.20 -14.07 4.54
N GLU A 543 -18.26 -14.24 3.78
CA GLU A 543 -18.16 -14.76 2.42
C GLU A 543 -18.05 -13.62 1.42
N ILE A 544 -17.17 -13.81 0.44
CA ILE A 544 -17.12 -12.94 -0.74
C ILE A 544 -17.48 -13.78 -1.95
N ALA A 545 -18.54 -13.40 -2.60
CA ALA A 545 -18.80 -13.86 -3.94
C ALA A 545 -18.09 -12.95 -4.96
N TYR A 546 -16.74 -12.99 -5.01
CA TYR A 546 -16.01 -12.36 -6.14
C TYR A 546 -16.19 -13.15 -7.43
N ARG A 547 -16.51 -14.43 -7.31
CA ARG A 547 -16.65 -15.29 -8.47
C ARG A 547 -18.03 -15.11 -9.07
N ILE A 548 -18.07 -14.58 -10.26
CA ILE A 548 -19.19 -14.88 -11.15
C ILE A 548 -19.05 -16.39 -11.42
N PRO A 549 -20.06 -17.21 -11.03
CA PRO A 549 -19.96 -18.65 -11.24
C PRO A 549 -19.61 -18.95 -12.68
N ALA A 550 -18.64 -19.84 -12.93
CA ALA A 550 -18.19 -20.17 -14.28
C ALA A 550 -19.35 -20.63 -15.19
N GLU A 551 -20.37 -21.24 -14.60
CA GLU A 551 -21.60 -21.60 -15.29
C GLU A 551 -22.43 -20.42 -15.81
N LYS A 552 -22.14 -19.18 -15.39
CA LYS A 552 -22.76 -17.97 -15.93
C LYS A 552 -22.01 -17.37 -17.10
N PHE A 553 -20.84 -17.88 -17.41
CA PHE A 553 -20.10 -17.48 -18.61
C PHE A 553 -20.37 -18.48 -19.73
N SER A 554 -20.73 -17.96 -20.87
CA SER A 554 -20.72 -18.71 -22.12
C SER A 554 -19.88 -17.95 -23.14
N GLU A 555 -19.04 -18.65 -23.83
CA GLU A 555 -18.31 -18.09 -24.96
C GLU A 555 -19.23 -18.03 -26.17
N ASP A 556 -19.33 -16.87 -26.78
CA ASP A 556 -20.06 -16.67 -28.03
C ASP A 556 -19.10 -16.28 -29.16
N ALA A 557 -18.54 -17.29 -29.80
CA ALA A 557 -17.68 -17.09 -30.97
C ALA A 557 -18.46 -16.80 -32.26
N ALA A 558 -19.78 -16.96 -32.26
CA ALA A 558 -20.61 -16.85 -33.45
C ALA A 558 -21.14 -15.43 -33.72
N THR A 559 -21.41 -14.65 -32.65
CA THR A 559 -21.98 -13.31 -32.79
C THR A 559 -20.96 -12.29 -33.31
N GLN A 560 -19.68 -12.49 -33.02
CA GLN A 560 -18.57 -11.63 -33.47
C GLN A 560 -18.89 -10.13 -33.25
N GLY A 561 -18.75 -9.29 -34.26
CA GLY A 561 -18.97 -7.84 -34.17
C GLY A 561 -20.44 -7.40 -34.09
N ASP A 562 -21.42 -8.27 -34.29
CA ASP A 562 -22.87 -7.96 -34.35
C ASP A 562 -23.60 -8.20 -33.01
N TRP A 563 -22.92 -8.05 -31.89
CA TRP A 563 -23.49 -8.30 -30.59
C TRP A 563 -24.57 -7.32 -30.12
N GLN A 564 -24.71 -6.14 -30.78
CA GLN A 564 -25.65 -5.08 -30.38
C GLN A 564 -27.11 -5.56 -30.37
N ASP A 565 -27.52 -6.36 -31.34
CA ASP A 565 -28.88 -6.91 -31.40
C ASP A 565 -29.08 -8.06 -30.41
N LYS A 566 -28.05 -8.86 -30.15
CA LYS A 566 -28.13 -10.00 -29.29
C LYS A 566 -27.99 -9.62 -27.81
N TYR A 567 -26.93 -8.89 -27.44
CA TYR A 567 -26.62 -8.52 -26.08
C TYR A 567 -26.99 -7.10 -25.70
N GLY A 568 -27.04 -6.19 -26.68
CA GLY A 568 -27.40 -4.78 -26.55
C GLY A 568 -28.88 -4.48 -26.79
N SER A 569 -29.76 -5.47 -26.86
CA SER A 569 -31.17 -5.31 -27.18
C SER A 569 -31.92 -4.35 -26.25
N GLN A 570 -31.56 -4.35 -24.96
CA GLN A 570 -32.16 -3.45 -23.95
C GLN A 570 -31.48 -2.10 -23.86
N GLY A 571 -30.25 -1.98 -24.25
CA GLY A 571 -29.47 -0.74 -24.26
C GLY A 571 -27.97 -0.99 -24.29
N TYR A 572 -27.20 -0.01 -24.74
CA TYR A 572 -25.75 -0.04 -24.78
C TYR A 572 -25.18 1.36 -24.88
N VAL A 573 -23.90 1.48 -24.52
CA VAL A 573 -23.06 2.64 -24.80
C VAL A 573 -21.80 2.16 -25.49
N LEU A 574 -21.55 2.65 -26.69
CA LEU A 574 -20.31 2.43 -27.43
C LEU A 574 -19.52 3.72 -27.44
N PHE A 575 -18.43 3.72 -26.70
CA PHE A 575 -17.57 4.90 -26.59
C PHE A 575 -16.74 5.08 -27.86
N SER A 576 -16.58 6.34 -28.28
CA SER A 576 -15.77 6.70 -29.47
C SER A 576 -16.10 5.88 -30.70
N TYR A 577 -17.39 5.70 -30.96
CA TYR A 577 -17.89 4.78 -31.98
C TYR A 577 -17.66 5.31 -33.40
N ASP A 578 -17.74 6.62 -33.60
CA ASP A 578 -17.57 7.23 -34.92
C ASP A 578 -16.20 7.87 -35.14
N THR A 579 -15.99 8.40 -36.31
CA THR A 579 -14.73 9.05 -36.70
C THR A 579 -14.44 10.34 -35.98
N ALA A 580 -15.46 10.98 -35.43
CA ALA A 580 -15.33 12.20 -34.64
C ALA A 580 -15.20 11.92 -33.14
N GLY A 581 -15.18 10.64 -32.74
CA GLY A 581 -15.11 10.22 -31.32
C GLY A 581 -16.46 10.28 -30.60
N ALA A 582 -17.57 10.46 -31.32
CA ALA A 582 -18.90 10.46 -30.71
C ALA A 582 -19.30 9.06 -30.22
N HIS A 583 -20.12 9.04 -29.18
CA HIS A 583 -20.65 7.78 -28.63
C HIS A 583 -21.91 7.37 -29.38
N ARG A 584 -22.08 6.07 -29.55
CA ARG A 584 -23.36 5.51 -29.93
C ARG A 584 -24.08 4.99 -28.70
N VAL A 585 -25.25 5.55 -28.40
CA VAL A 585 -26.02 5.24 -27.21
C VAL A 585 -27.41 4.75 -27.59
N LYS A 586 -27.78 3.59 -27.03
CA LYS A 586 -29.16 3.13 -26.98
C LYS A 586 -29.56 3.12 -25.50
N GLN A 587 -30.25 4.17 -25.07
CA GLN A 587 -30.65 4.30 -23.67
C GLN A 587 -32.02 3.66 -23.45
N PRO A 588 -32.17 2.72 -22.50
CA PRO A 588 -33.47 2.19 -22.12
C PRO A 588 -34.35 3.25 -21.45
N ASP A 589 -35.66 3.22 -21.69
CA ASP A 589 -36.64 4.18 -21.13
C ASP A 589 -36.61 4.23 -19.58
N ARG A 590 -36.24 3.14 -18.95
CA ARG A 590 -36.09 3.04 -17.48
C ARG A 590 -34.86 3.75 -16.93
N ILE A 591 -33.92 4.15 -17.77
CA ILE A 591 -32.70 4.89 -17.38
C ILE A 591 -32.91 6.36 -17.72
N ARG A 592 -32.96 7.20 -16.69
CA ARG A 592 -33.22 8.64 -16.86
C ARG A 592 -32.05 9.40 -17.49
N SER A 593 -30.84 9.07 -17.08
CA SER A 593 -29.61 9.70 -17.57
C SER A 593 -28.42 8.75 -17.44
N ILE A 594 -27.46 8.91 -18.34
CA ILE A 594 -26.15 8.24 -18.26
C ILE A 594 -25.12 9.35 -18.12
N VAL A 595 -24.31 9.27 -17.05
CA VAL A 595 -23.22 10.23 -16.80
C VAL A 595 -21.90 9.51 -17.02
N TYR A 596 -21.03 10.11 -17.83
CA TYR A 596 -19.67 9.62 -18.05
C TYR A 596 -18.71 10.45 -17.22
N ALA A 597 -17.96 9.81 -16.34
CA ALA A 597 -16.88 10.44 -15.60
C ALA A 597 -15.54 10.14 -16.28
N ASN A 598 -14.65 11.13 -16.30
CA ASN A 598 -13.26 11.00 -16.76
C ASN A 598 -13.10 10.59 -18.24
N TYR A 599 -14.11 10.81 -19.04
CA TYR A 599 -14.13 10.36 -20.42
C TYR A 599 -13.05 11.04 -21.28
N ASP A 600 -12.83 12.33 -21.10
CA ASP A 600 -11.92 13.12 -21.96
C ASP A 600 -10.43 12.73 -21.84
N ARG A 601 -10.10 11.89 -20.86
CA ARG A 601 -8.73 11.44 -20.60
C ARG A 601 -8.49 9.96 -20.85
N MET A 602 -9.52 9.22 -21.22
CA MET A 602 -9.34 7.83 -21.65
C MET A 602 -8.68 7.85 -23.04
N GLY A 603 -7.51 7.24 -23.15
CA GLY A 603 -6.80 7.11 -24.41
C GLY A 603 -7.67 6.40 -25.46
N HIS A 604 -7.77 6.98 -26.64
CA HIS A 604 -8.43 6.34 -27.75
C HIS A 604 -7.54 5.26 -28.33
N VAL A 605 -7.95 4.01 -28.23
CA VAL A 605 -7.28 2.91 -28.94
C VAL A 605 -7.86 2.83 -30.33
N HIS A 606 -7.12 3.31 -31.32
CA HIS A 606 -7.44 3.06 -32.71
C HIS A 606 -6.89 1.68 -33.10
N TYR A 607 -7.78 0.73 -33.31
CA TYR A 607 -7.40 -0.51 -33.94
C TYR A 607 -7.21 -0.20 -35.44
N ALA A 608 -5.96 -0.19 -35.92
CA ALA A 608 -5.67 -0.02 -37.30
C ALA A 608 -6.34 -1.17 -38.07
N ASP A 609 -7.16 -0.81 -39.07
CA ASP A 609 -7.81 -1.69 -40.05
C ASP A 609 -7.93 -3.17 -39.60
N ALA A 610 -8.61 -3.38 -38.49
CA ALA A 610 -8.92 -4.71 -37.99
C ALA A 610 -10.03 -5.38 -38.85
N ALA A 611 -10.13 -5.03 -40.10
CA ALA A 611 -11.14 -5.53 -41.04
C ALA A 611 -11.13 -7.07 -41.19
N GLY A 612 -10.12 -7.73 -40.64
CA GLY A 612 -10.01 -9.19 -40.59
C GLY A 612 -10.23 -9.82 -39.21
N ASP A 613 -10.29 -9.06 -38.09
CA ASP A 613 -10.51 -9.65 -36.77
C ASP A 613 -12.02 -9.73 -36.46
N PRO A 614 -12.57 -10.94 -36.36
CA PRO A 614 -14.01 -11.11 -36.09
C PRO A 614 -14.42 -10.63 -34.67
N ARG A 615 -13.45 -10.37 -33.78
CA ARG A 615 -13.68 -9.85 -32.42
C ARG A 615 -13.83 -8.34 -32.38
N ALA A 616 -13.39 -7.64 -33.44
CA ALA A 616 -13.44 -6.19 -33.50
C ALA A 616 -14.89 -5.71 -33.46
N LEU A 617 -15.16 -4.70 -32.63
CA LEU A 617 -16.44 -4.02 -32.64
C LEU A 617 -16.63 -3.33 -33.99
N ARG A 618 -17.74 -3.61 -34.68
CA ARG A 618 -18.05 -2.89 -35.90
C ARG A 618 -18.41 -1.45 -35.56
N SER A 619 -17.68 -0.52 -36.12
CA SER A 619 -18.05 0.89 -36.14
C SER A 619 -18.80 1.20 -37.44
N ASP A 620 -19.40 2.37 -37.58
CA ASP A 620 -19.98 2.85 -38.83
C ASP A 620 -18.91 3.24 -39.87
N ARG A 621 -17.63 3.04 -39.54
CA ARG A 621 -16.53 3.02 -40.52
C ARG A 621 -16.44 1.61 -41.13
N ARG A 622 -16.86 1.44 -42.32
CA ARG A 622 -16.44 0.38 -43.23
C ARG A 622 -15.36 0.90 -44.16
#